data_5fbcdad67855022656eabd77c77cc15e
#
_entry.id   5fbcdad67855022656eabd77c77cc15e
#
_cell.length_a   1.000
_cell.length_b   1.000
_cell.length_c   1.000
_cell.angle_alpha   90.00
_cell.angle_beta   90.00
_cell.angle_gamma   90.00
#
_symmetry.space_group_name_H-M   'P 1'
#
loop_
_entity.id
_entity.type
_entity.pdbx_description
1 polymer ?
#
loop_
_entity_poly.entity_id
_entity_poly.type
_entity_poly.pdbx_seq_one_letter_code
_entity_poly.pdbx_strand_id
1 'polypeptide(L)'
;MIAILIVQRAAEMAVARQNEQKVKKQGAIEFGESHYPYIITMHILFFLSLIAEVLLMNKQPSSWWLGIAAVILSVQIVRYWALCSLGAYWNTKILVVPGVELVKKGPYKWMKHPNYAVVILEILLIPLLYQAYVTMCLFSIFNAVLLSVRIRAEDKALQEYSVK
;
A
#
# COMPACT_ATOMS: atom_id res chain seq x y z
N MET A 1 3.20 13.23 -12.71
CA MET A 1 3.31 12.50 -11.42
C MET A 1 2.32 11.35 -11.33
N ILE A 2 1.00 11.53 -11.51
CA ILE A 2 0.00 10.45 -11.40
C ILE A 2 0.35 9.24 -12.29
N ALA A 3 0.70 9.46 -13.55
CA ALA A 3 1.11 8.38 -14.47
C ALA A 3 2.29 7.56 -13.95
N ILE A 4 3.29 8.22 -13.36
CA ILE A 4 4.45 7.54 -12.75
C ILE A 4 4.01 6.63 -11.60
N LEU A 5 3.11 7.10 -10.75
CA LEU A 5 2.58 6.31 -9.64
C LEU A 5 1.77 5.09 -10.12
N ILE A 6 1.00 5.25 -11.20
CA ILE A 6 0.26 4.13 -11.80
C ILE A 6 1.22 3.06 -12.36
N VAL A 7 2.25 3.49 -13.10
CA VAL A 7 3.30 2.58 -13.62
C VAL A 7 4.03 1.89 -12.48
N GLN A 8 4.38 2.62 -11.43
CA GLN A 8 4.98 2.05 -10.23
C GLN A 8 4.09 0.96 -9.61
N ARG A 9 2.78 1.21 -9.46
CA ARG A 9 1.84 0.20 -8.93
C ARG A 9 1.76 -1.04 -9.80
N ALA A 10 1.76 -0.87 -11.13
CA ALA A 10 1.79 -2.01 -12.05
C ALA A 10 3.07 -2.84 -11.91
N ALA A 11 4.23 -2.18 -11.80
CA ALA A 11 5.51 -2.85 -11.57
C ALA A 11 5.54 -3.58 -10.21
N GLU A 12 5.05 -2.96 -9.14
CA GLU A 12 4.92 -3.59 -7.82
C GLU A 12 4.02 -4.83 -7.87
N MET A 13 2.90 -4.78 -8.59
CA MET A 13 2.04 -5.96 -8.78
C MET A 13 2.75 -7.10 -9.51
N ALA A 14 3.59 -6.79 -10.51
CA ALA A 14 4.39 -7.81 -11.20
C ALA A 14 5.40 -8.48 -10.25
N VAL A 15 6.10 -7.69 -9.43
CA VAL A 15 7.01 -8.21 -8.40
C VAL A 15 6.25 -9.05 -7.36
N ALA A 16 5.09 -8.57 -6.89
CA ALA A 16 4.25 -9.30 -5.94
C ALA A 16 3.82 -10.68 -6.48
N ARG A 17 3.43 -10.77 -7.77
CA ARG A 17 3.09 -12.05 -8.41
C ARG A 17 4.27 -13.02 -8.46
N GLN A 18 5.48 -12.53 -8.76
CA GLN A 18 6.68 -13.36 -8.73
C GLN A 18 7.01 -13.85 -7.32
N ASN A 19 6.86 -12.98 -6.33
CA ASN A 19 7.08 -13.33 -4.93
C ASN A 19 6.01 -14.33 -4.45
N GLU A 20 4.73 -14.14 -4.81
CA GLU A 20 3.65 -15.09 -4.51
C GLU A 20 4.01 -16.51 -4.97
N GLN A 21 4.46 -16.65 -6.22
CA GLN A 21 4.88 -17.95 -6.75
C GLN A 21 6.04 -18.57 -5.95
N LYS A 22 7.01 -17.74 -5.51
CA LYS A 22 8.15 -18.20 -4.72
C LYS A 22 7.72 -18.69 -3.33
N VAL A 23 6.92 -17.90 -2.61
CA VAL A 23 6.52 -18.27 -1.25
C VAL A 23 5.46 -19.39 -1.24
N LYS A 24 4.61 -19.50 -2.26
CA LYS A 24 3.69 -20.65 -2.41
C LYS A 24 4.43 -21.97 -2.61
N LYS A 25 5.59 -21.97 -3.30
CA LYS A 25 6.47 -23.14 -3.39
C LYS A 25 7.08 -23.52 -2.03
N GLN A 26 7.15 -22.61 -1.08
CA GLN A 26 7.61 -22.83 0.29
C GLN A 26 6.47 -23.23 1.24
N GLY A 27 5.27 -23.44 0.73
CA GLY A 27 4.10 -23.81 1.53
C GLY A 27 3.35 -22.62 2.13
N ALA A 28 3.47 -21.43 1.55
CA ALA A 28 2.72 -20.26 2.04
C ALA A 28 1.20 -20.48 1.95
N ILE A 29 0.51 -20.09 3.02
CA ILE A 29 -0.95 -20.08 3.12
C ILE A 29 -1.45 -18.67 2.85
N GLU A 30 -2.49 -18.55 2.01
CA GLU A 30 -3.13 -17.29 1.68
C GLU A 30 -4.28 -16.99 2.65
N PHE A 31 -4.33 -15.76 3.15
CA PHE A 31 -5.38 -15.28 4.05
C PHE A 31 -6.06 -14.04 3.49
N GLY A 32 -7.32 -13.82 3.86
CA GLY A 32 -8.04 -12.61 3.49
C GLY A 32 -8.35 -12.48 2.01
N GLU A 33 -8.50 -13.59 1.30
CA GLU A 33 -8.86 -13.61 -0.13
C GLU A 33 -10.16 -12.84 -0.41
N SER A 34 -11.12 -12.89 0.52
CA SER A 34 -12.44 -12.26 0.35
C SER A 34 -12.39 -10.73 0.27
N HIS A 35 -11.47 -10.08 0.98
CA HIS A 35 -11.35 -8.62 0.99
C HIS A 35 -10.31 -8.07 0.01
N TYR A 36 -9.47 -8.91 -0.57
CA TYR A 36 -8.41 -8.47 -1.50
C TYR A 36 -8.95 -7.76 -2.76
N PRO A 37 -10.03 -8.25 -3.43
CA PRO A 37 -10.62 -7.54 -4.57
C PRO A 37 -11.09 -6.12 -4.24
N TYR A 38 -11.66 -5.92 -3.05
CA TYR A 38 -12.11 -4.58 -2.62
C TYR A 38 -10.95 -3.59 -2.48
N ILE A 39 -9.78 -4.06 -2.03
CA ILE A 39 -8.58 -3.23 -1.91
C ILE A 39 -8.10 -2.80 -3.30
N ILE A 40 -8.04 -3.71 -4.27
CA ILE A 40 -7.66 -3.39 -5.65
C ILE A 40 -8.66 -2.39 -6.26
N THR A 41 -9.95 -2.68 -6.14
CA THR A 41 -11.02 -1.82 -6.67
C THR A 41 -10.95 -0.42 -6.07
N MET A 42 -10.74 -0.31 -4.75
CA MET A 42 -10.58 0.97 -4.06
C MET A 42 -9.41 1.78 -4.66
N HIS A 43 -8.26 1.16 -4.92
CA HIS A 43 -7.12 1.86 -5.49
C HIS A 43 -7.36 2.30 -6.95
N ILE A 44 -8.04 1.48 -7.74
CA ILE A 44 -8.43 1.86 -9.10
C ILE A 44 -9.38 3.05 -9.07
N LEU A 45 -10.43 2.98 -8.26
CA LEU A 45 -11.40 4.05 -8.10
C LEU A 45 -10.77 5.33 -7.55
N PHE A 46 -9.79 5.22 -6.65
CA PHE A 46 -9.00 6.34 -6.15
C PHE A 46 -8.33 7.12 -7.27
N PHE A 47 -7.59 6.44 -8.15
CA PHE A 47 -6.94 7.12 -9.28
C PHE A 47 -7.94 7.69 -10.29
N LEU A 48 -9.03 6.98 -10.57
CA LEU A 48 -10.08 7.48 -11.45
C LEU A 48 -10.76 8.73 -10.86
N SER A 49 -11.11 8.70 -9.58
CA SER A 49 -11.68 9.85 -8.88
C SER A 49 -10.73 11.04 -8.84
N LEU A 50 -9.44 10.79 -8.54
CA LEU A 50 -8.42 11.84 -8.53
C LEU A 50 -8.29 12.52 -9.89
N ILE A 51 -8.21 11.72 -10.96
CA ILE A 51 -8.09 12.23 -12.32
C ILE A 51 -9.37 13.02 -12.69
N ALA A 52 -10.55 12.47 -12.39
CA ALA A 52 -11.82 13.12 -12.66
C ALA A 52 -11.95 14.45 -11.90
N GLU A 53 -11.65 14.47 -10.60
CA GLU A 53 -11.72 15.70 -9.79
C GLU A 53 -10.76 16.78 -10.31
N VAL A 54 -9.52 16.40 -10.65
CA VAL A 54 -8.51 17.34 -11.16
C VAL A 54 -8.93 17.91 -12.52
N LEU A 55 -9.39 17.06 -13.45
CA LEU A 55 -9.75 17.50 -14.81
C LEU A 55 -11.08 18.25 -14.84
N LEU A 56 -12.13 17.72 -14.22
CA LEU A 56 -13.47 18.31 -14.28
C LEU A 56 -13.58 19.63 -13.50
N MET A 57 -12.82 19.74 -12.40
CA MET A 57 -12.82 20.93 -11.56
C MET A 57 -11.66 21.89 -11.88
N ASN A 58 -10.88 21.62 -12.95
CA ASN A 58 -9.71 22.42 -13.36
C ASN A 58 -8.75 22.73 -12.20
N LYS A 59 -8.51 21.74 -11.34
CA LYS A 59 -7.69 21.91 -10.15
C LYS A 59 -6.23 22.16 -10.52
N GLN A 60 -5.64 23.15 -9.85
CA GLN A 60 -4.23 23.49 -9.99
C GLN A 60 -3.43 22.87 -8.85
N PRO A 61 -2.11 22.63 -9.03
CA PRO A 61 -1.25 22.23 -7.94
C PRO A 61 -1.31 23.24 -6.78
N SER A 62 -1.25 22.74 -5.55
CA SER A 62 -1.22 23.55 -4.35
C SER A 62 -0.04 24.53 -4.36
N SER A 63 -0.17 25.71 -3.75
CA SER A 63 0.95 26.64 -3.55
C SER A 63 2.13 25.99 -2.82
N TRP A 64 1.88 24.97 -2.02
CA TRP A 64 2.85 24.17 -1.27
C TRP A 64 3.34 22.93 -2.01
N TRP A 65 3.12 22.84 -3.34
CA TRP A 65 3.37 21.63 -4.12
C TRP A 65 4.79 21.09 -3.97
N LEU A 66 5.82 21.96 -3.86
CA LEU A 66 7.21 21.55 -3.65
C LEU A 66 7.39 20.81 -2.32
N GLY A 67 6.84 21.36 -1.22
CA GLY A 67 6.91 20.75 0.10
C GLY A 67 6.16 19.41 0.13
N ILE A 68 4.95 19.37 -0.44
CA ILE A 68 4.15 18.15 -0.52
C ILE A 68 4.86 17.09 -1.37
N ALA A 69 5.44 17.47 -2.52
CA ALA A 69 6.21 16.57 -3.37
C ALA A 69 7.45 16.01 -2.66
N ALA A 70 8.16 16.81 -1.88
CA ALA A 70 9.29 16.36 -1.08
C ALA A 70 8.88 15.33 -0.03
N VAL A 71 7.72 15.53 0.64
CA VAL A 71 7.17 14.54 1.58
C VAL A 71 6.75 13.27 0.85
N ILE A 72 6.09 13.36 -0.32
CA ILE A 72 5.75 12.19 -1.14
C ILE A 72 7.00 11.40 -1.51
N LEU A 73 8.09 12.06 -1.94
CA LEU A 73 9.36 11.40 -2.24
C LEU A 73 9.92 10.66 -1.01
N SER A 74 9.87 11.29 0.17
CA SER A 74 10.31 10.65 1.42
C SER A 74 9.46 9.41 1.73
N VAL A 75 8.14 9.47 1.52
CA VAL A 75 7.23 8.34 1.66
C VAL A 75 7.57 7.22 0.67
N GLN A 76 7.94 7.55 -0.59
CA GLN A 76 8.39 6.54 -1.57
C GLN A 76 9.70 5.88 -1.13
N ILE A 77 10.65 6.62 -0.56
CA ILE A 77 11.89 6.04 -0.03
C ILE A 77 11.56 5.01 1.08
N VAL A 78 10.70 5.37 2.02
CA VAL A 78 10.25 4.44 3.08
C VAL A 78 9.54 3.22 2.47
N ARG A 79 8.74 3.40 1.44
CA ARG A 79 8.08 2.31 0.72
C ARG A 79 9.10 1.32 0.16
N TYR A 80 10.05 1.79 -0.65
CA TYR A 80 11.08 0.91 -1.23
C TYR A 80 11.94 0.26 -0.16
N TRP A 81 12.25 0.97 0.90
CA TRP A 81 12.96 0.41 2.04
C TRP A 81 12.17 -0.75 2.69
N ALA A 82 10.86 -0.59 2.87
CA ALA A 82 10.00 -1.65 3.38
C ALA A 82 9.94 -2.86 2.42
N LEU A 83 9.76 -2.63 1.11
CA LEU A 83 9.75 -3.68 0.10
C LEU A 83 11.07 -4.49 0.09
N CYS A 84 12.20 -3.79 0.05
CA CYS A 84 13.52 -4.41 0.05
C CYS A 84 13.79 -5.18 1.35
N SER A 85 13.28 -4.71 2.49
CA SER A 85 13.45 -5.36 3.78
C SER A 85 12.73 -6.71 3.88
N LEU A 86 11.56 -6.84 3.26
CA LEU A 86 10.82 -8.11 3.17
C LEU A 86 11.35 -9.02 2.05
N GLY A 87 11.90 -8.43 0.97
CA GLY A 87 12.41 -9.19 -0.17
C GLY A 87 11.35 -10.11 -0.77
N ALA A 88 11.63 -11.42 -0.80
CA ALA A 88 10.71 -12.40 -1.37
C ALA A 88 9.38 -12.56 -0.62
N TYR A 89 9.33 -12.16 0.64
CA TYR A 89 8.09 -12.21 1.45
C TYR A 89 7.18 -11.01 1.21
N TRP A 90 7.66 -9.94 0.55
CA TRP A 90 6.81 -8.82 0.21
C TRP A 90 5.76 -9.21 -0.82
N ASN A 91 4.49 -8.95 -0.49
CA ASN A 91 3.36 -9.26 -1.37
C ASN A 91 2.22 -8.24 -1.20
N THR A 92 1.33 -8.17 -2.19
CA THR A 92 0.07 -7.43 -2.10
C THR A 92 -1.05 -8.23 -1.43
N LYS A 93 -0.91 -9.55 -1.35
CA LYS A 93 -1.78 -10.48 -0.63
C LYS A 93 -1.19 -10.78 0.76
N ILE A 94 -2.01 -11.32 1.66
CA ILE A 94 -1.54 -11.83 2.95
C ILE A 94 -1.11 -13.28 2.72
N LEU A 95 0.20 -13.51 2.66
CA LEU A 95 0.82 -14.82 2.48
C LEU A 95 1.74 -15.11 3.66
N VAL A 96 1.49 -16.17 4.38
CA VAL A 96 2.28 -16.58 5.54
C VAL A 96 2.88 -17.95 5.29
N VAL A 97 4.20 -18.05 5.43
CA VAL A 97 4.90 -19.35 5.38
C VAL A 97 4.98 -19.88 6.81
N PRO A 98 4.35 -21.03 7.12
CA PRO A 98 4.37 -21.58 8.47
C PRO A 98 5.78 -21.88 8.97
N GLY A 99 6.05 -21.57 10.23
CA GLY A 99 7.35 -21.86 10.87
C GLY A 99 8.48 -20.90 10.50
N VAL A 100 8.21 -19.85 9.70
CA VAL A 100 9.21 -18.83 9.37
C VAL A 100 9.14 -17.69 10.38
N GLU A 101 10.30 -17.20 10.81
CA GLU A 101 10.41 -16.04 11.70
C GLU A 101 9.97 -14.75 10.98
N LEU A 102 9.35 -13.86 11.75
CA LEU A 102 8.98 -12.53 11.25
C LEU A 102 10.22 -11.71 10.90
N VAL A 103 10.16 -11.05 9.74
CA VAL A 103 11.24 -10.16 9.29
C VAL A 103 11.29 -8.92 10.18
N LYS A 104 12.35 -8.79 10.99
CA LYS A 104 12.62 -7.65 11.88
C LYS A 104 13.76 -6.78 11.31
N LYS A 105 13.69 -6.44 10.00
CA LYS A 105 14.72 -5.62 9.31
C LYS A 105 14.11 -4.31 8.81
N GLY A 106 14.97 -3.32 8.60
CA GLY A 106 14.56 -2.02 8.07
C GLY A 106 13.46 -1.38 8.91
N PRO A 107 12.39 -0.82 8.30
CA PRO A 107 11.30 -0.17 9.03
C PRO A 107 10.48 -1.13 9.89
N TYR A 108 10.54 -2.46 9.62
CA TYR A 108 9.88 -3.49 10.43
C TYR A 108 10.49 -3.68 11.83
N LYS A 109 11.61 -3.00 12.13
CA LYS A 109 12.14 -2.92 13.49
C LYS A 109 11.30 -2.03 14.40
N TRP A 110 10.66 -1.00 13.82
CA TRP A 110 9.97 0.04 14.59
C TRP A 110 8.45 -0.04 14.47
N MET A 111 7.94 -0.58 13.36
CA MET A 111 6.50 -0.72 13.14
C MET A 111 6.18 -2.03 12.42
N LYS A 112 5.05 -2.62 12.76
CA LYS A 112 4.59 -3.89 12.17
C LYS A 112 4.23 -3.75 10.68
N HIS A 113 3.57 -2.66 10.32
CA HIS A 113 2.94 -2.47 9.01
C HIS A 113 3.40 -1.17 8.33
N PRO A 114 4.69 -1.01 8.00
CA PRO A 114 5.19 0.21 7.36
C PRO A 114 4.54 0.49 6.00
N ASN A 115 4.22 -0.57 5.22
CA ASN A 115 3.52 -0.42 3.95
C ASN A 115 2.13 0.19 4.09
N TYR A 116 1.40 -0.10 5.18
CA TYR A 116 0.08 0.48 5.39
C TYR A 116 0.16 1.95 5.78
N ALA A 117 1.16 2.33 6.57
CA ALA A 117 1.43 3.75 6.87
C ALA A 117 1.74 4.52 5.58
N VAL A 118 2.54 3.94 4.70
CA VAL A 118 2.84 4.52 3.37
C VAL A 118 1.55 4.72 2.56
N VAL A 119 0.68 3.71 2.46
CA VAL A 119 -0.59 3.80 1.71
C VAL A 119 -1.50 4.90 2.29
N ILE A 120 -1.60 5.01 3.61
CA ILE A 120 -2.36 6.09 4.27
C ILE A 120 -1.84 7.45 3.84
N LEU A 121 -0.51 7.65 3.91
CA LEU A 121 0.12 8.92 3.54
C LEU A 121 -0.05 9.24 2.06
N GLU A 122 0.02 8.26 1.17
CA GLU A 122 -0.19 8.48 -0.26
C GLU A 122 -1.63 8.90 -0.59
N ILE A 123 -2.63 8.24 0.01
CA ILE A 123 -4.04 8.58 -0.19
C ILE A 123 -4.35 10.00 0.31
N LEU A 124 -3.63 10.49 1.31
CA LEU A 124 -3.75 11.86 1.80
C LEU A 124 -2.97 12.86 0.93
N LEU A 125 -1.68 12.60 0.69
CA LEU A 125 -0.76 13.58 0.11
C LEU A 125 -0.93 13.76 -1.40
N ILE A 126 -1.24 12.69 -2.13
CA ILE A 126 -1.36 12.78 -3.60
C ILE A 126 -2.55 13.66 -4.01
N PRO A 127 -3.76 13.48 -3.47
CA PRO A 127 -4.86 14.41 -3.75
C PRO A 127 -4.60 15.82 -3.20
N LEU A 128 -3.98 15.94 -2.03
CA LEU A 128 -3.62 17.23 -1.44
C LEU A 128 -2.73 18.06 -2.36
N LEU A 129 -1.80 17.41 -3.07
CA LEU A 129 -0.93 18.08 -4.04
C LEU A 129 -1.73 18.80 -5.13
N TYR A 130 -2.85 18.23 -5.56
CA TYR A 130 -3.74 18.78 -6.60
C TYR A 130 -4.99 19.47 -6.03
N GLN A 131 -5.07 19.70 -4.72
CA GLN A 131 -6.25 20.26 -4.04
C GLN A 131 -7.54 19.46 -4.31
N ALA A 132 -7.42 18.14 -4.53
CA ALA A 132 -8.52 17.21 -4.76
C ALA A 132 -9.07 16.70 -3.41
N TYR A 133 -9.71 17.60 -2.66
CA TYR A 133 -10.13 17.34 -1.28
C TYR A 133 -11.27 16.32 -1.17
N VAL A 134 -12.16 16.24 -2.18
CA VAL A 134 -13.25 15.25 -2.19
C VAL A 134 -12.67 13.84 -2.27
N THR A 135 -11.78 13.61 -3.23
CA THR A 135 -11.08 12.33 -3.37
C THR A 135 -10.28 12.01 -2.10
N MET A 136 -9.56 12.99 -1.54
CA MET A 136 -8.79 12.82 -0.32
C MET A 136 -9.65 12.32 0.83
N CYS A 137 -10.73 13.02 1.16
CA CYS A 137 -11.59 12.68 2.30
C CYS A 137 -12.29 11.33 2.10
N LEU A 138 -12.90 11.13 0.92
CA LEU A 138 -13.66 9.93 0.62
C LEU A 138 -12.78 8.67 0.70
N PHE A 139 -11.64 8.69 0.01
CA PHE A 139 -10.76 7.52 -0.05
C PHE A 139 -9.94 7.30 1.22
N SER A 140 -9.69 8.35 2.02
CA SER A 140 -9.12 8.17 3.37
C SER A 140 -10.04 7.36 4.27
N ILE A 141 -11.35 7.62 4.23
CA ILE A 141 -12.34 6.87 5.01
C ILE A 141 -12.42 5.42 4.51
N PHE A 142 -12.57 5.21 3.20
CA PHE A 142 -12.63 3.86 2.64
C PHE A 142 -11.35 3.06 2.93
N ASN A 143 -10.19 3.67 2.78
CA ASN A 143 -8.92 3.04 3.08
C ASN A 143 -8.80 2.67 4.57
N ALA A 144 -9.23 3.55 5.48
CA ALA A 144 -9.20 3.26 6.91
C ALA A 144 -10.04 2.03 7.27
N VAL A 145 -11.24 1.91 6.68
CA VAL A 145 -12.12 0.75 6.88
C VAL A 145 -11.45 -0.52 6.33
N LEU A 146 -11.00 -0.52 5.07
CA LEU A 146 -10.38 -1.69 4.44
C LEU A 146 -9.08 -2.11 5.15
N LEU A 147 -8.23 -1.15 5.53
CA LEU A 147 -7.01 -1.43 6.27
C LEU A 147 -7.29 -2.00 7.66
N SER A 148 -8.33 -1.55 8.34
CA SER A 148 -8.68 -2.09 9.65
C SER A 148 -9.05 -3.58 9.58
N VAL A 149 -9.74 -4.00 8.52
CA VAL A 149 -10.07 -5.41 8.25
C VAL A 149 -8.80 -6.19 7.91
N ARG A 150 -7.99 -5.63 7.00
CA ARG A 150 -6.78 -6.27 6.52
C ARG A 150 -5.74 -6.47 7.63
N ILE A 151 -5.47 -5.46 8.45
CA ILE A 151 -4.51 -5.54 9.55
C ILE A 151 -4.92 -6.63 10.54
N ARG A 152 -6.21 -6.70 10.91
CA ARG A 152 -6.70 -7.76 11.81
C ARG A 152 -6.50 -9.16 11.21
N ALA A 153 -6.79 -9.34 9.93
CA ALA A 153 -6.61 -10.62 9.25
C ALA A 153 -5.14 -11.02 9.19
N GLU A 154 -4.25 -10.07 8.85
CA GLU A 154 -2.81 -10.31 8.78
C GLU A 154 -2.21 -10.58 10.17
N ASP A 155 -2.57 -9.78 11.18
CA ASP A 155 -2.10 -9.99 12.56
C ASP A 155 -2.51 -11.36 13.09
N LYS A 156 -3.75 -11.80 12.84
CA LYS A 156 -4.23 -13.11 13.23
C LYS A 156 -3.43 -14.23 12.54
N ALA A 157 -3.23 -14.13 11.23
CA ALA A 157 -2.47 -15.10 10.46
C ALA A 157 -1.01 -15.20 10.93
N LEU A 158 -0.36 -14.06 11.18
CA LEU A 158 1.02 -14.02 11.67
C LEU A 158 1.14 -14.57 13.10
N GLN A 159 0.17 -14.34 13.98
CA GLN A 159 0.18 -14.89 15.36
C GLN A 159 0.02 -16.40 15.38
N GLU A 160 -0.77 -16.94 14.45
CA GLU A 160 -1.11 -18.36 14.41
C GLU A 160 -0.03 -19.22 13.72
N TYR A 161 0.64 -18.69 12.70
CA TYR A 161 1.53 -19.48 11.83
C TYR A 161 3.01 -19.08 11.86
N SER A 162 3.38 -17.89 12.38
CA SER A 162 4.78 -17.48 12.44
C SER A 162 5.42 -17.85 13.79
N VAL A 163 6.72 -18.13 13.74
CA VAL A 163 7.54 -18.28 14.95
C VAL A 163 7.85 -16.88 15.51
N LYS A 164 7.74 -16.73 16.84
CA LYS A 164 8.02 -15.44 17.51
C LYS A 164 9.51 -15.17 17.67
#